data_e444de23c0bf3c936de3597788c4183e
#
_entry.id   e444de23c0bf3c936de3597788c4183e
#
_cell.length_a   1.000
_cell.length_b   1.000
_cell.length_c   1.000
_cell.angle_alpha   90.00
_cell.angle_beta   90.00
_cell.angle_gamma   90.00
#
_symmetry.space_group_name_H-M   'P 1'
#
loop_
_entity.id
_entity.type
_entity.pdbx_description
1 polymer ?
#
loop_
_entity_poly.entity_id
_entity_poly.type
_entity_poly.pdbx_seq_one_letter_code
_entity_poly.pdbx_strand_id
1 'polypeptide(L)'
;VHGALPTQAQLDTYKAKLKGLRGLSPQVKTVLEQLPKTAHAMDVLRTGFSALGAITPESAHHTEAEARDIADSMLAKTGSLLGYWHHFANSGKRIEVETDDDSIGAHFLHLLHGQKPSALWEKAMHASLVLYAEHEFNASTFTGRVIAGTGADIYSCVTGSIGALSGPKHGGANEVALEIQLRYATPDQAEADIRKRVEAKEVVIGFGHPVYTVSDPRNEIVKVITRELAVEAGKENLYDVAERIESVMMEVKKMFPNVDWFS
;
A
#
# COMPACT_ATOMS: atom_id res chain seq x y z
N VAL A 1 10.34 14.58 6.93
CA VAL A 1 10.76 14.14 8.26
C VAL A 1 12.17 14.63 8.59
N HIS A 2 13.15 14.39 7.73
CA HIS A 2 14.55 14.79 7.96
C HIS A 2 14.97 16.08 7.25
N GLY A 3 14.11 16.68 6.43
CA GLY A 3 14.37 17.95 5.72
C GLY A 3 15.38 17.88 4.57
N ALA A 4 16.05 16.74 4.38
CA ALA A 4 17.04 16.53 3.31
C ALA A 4 17.13 15.05 2.96
N LEU A 5 17.62 14.73 1.76
CA LEU A 5 17.98 13.38 1.39
C LEU A 5 19.18 12.89 2.20
N PRO A 6 19.22 11.61 2.59
CA PRO A 6 20.33 11.05 3.34
C PRO A 6 21.61 10.96 2.50
N THR A 7 22.76 11.08 3.14
CA THR A 7 24.03 10.60 2.58
C THR A 7 24.01 9.07 2.48
N GLN A 8 24.92 8.48 1.70
CA GLN A 8 25.00 7.02 1.59
C GLN A 8 25.19 6.35 2.96
N ALA A 9 26.06 6.86 3.80
CA ALA A 9 26.32 6.30 5.14
C ALA A 9 25.07 6.39 6.04
N GLN A 10 24.30 7.48 5.97
CA GLN A 10 23.02 7.62 6.69
C GLN A 10 21.98 6.63 6.19
N LEU A 11 21.89 6.45 4.87
CA LEU A 11 20.99 5.48 4.27
C LEU A 11 21.32 4.06 4.69
N ASP A 12 22.59 3.68 4.66
CA ASP A 12 23.05 2.34 5.06
C ASP A 12 22.75 2.08 6.54
N THR A 13 23.00 3.06 7.40
CA THR A 13 22.64 3.00 8.83
C THR A 13 21.13 2.83 9.03
N TYR A 14 20.31 3.58 8.29
CA TYR A 14 18.87 3.50 8.38
C TYR A 14 18.32 2.16 7.88
N LYS A 15 18.84 1.64 6.77
CA LYS A 15 18.51 0.30 6.28
C LYS A 15 18.83 -0.78 7.31
N ALA A 16 20.00 -0.72 7.93
CA ALA A 16 20.40 -1.65 8.99
C ALA A 16 19.44 -1.58 10.20
N LYS A 17 19.03 -0.36 10.61
CA LYS A 17 18.04 -0.14 11.67
C LYS A 17 16.71 -0.82 11.32
N LEU A 18 16.16 -0.58 10.13
CA LEU A 18 14.88 -1.17 9.73
C LEU A 18 14.95 -2.71 9.65
N LYS A 19 16.05 -3.28 9.14
CA LYS A 19 16.27 -4.74 9.15
C LYS A 19 16.17 -5.32 10.57
N GLY A 20 16.81 -4.69 11.54
CA GLY A 20 16.78 -5.13 12.94
C GLY A 20 15.41 -4.99 13.63
N LEU A 21 14.47 -4.27 13.03
CA LEU A 21 13.13 -4.00 13.59
C LEU A 21 12.04 -4.92 13.02
N ARG A 22 12.33 -5.81 12.06
CA ARG A 22 11.35 -6.66 11.35
C ARG A 22 10.71 -7.74 12.21
N GLY A 23 11.35 -8.13 13.30
CA GLY A 23 10.89 -9.22 14.17
C GLY A 23 9.52 -8.98 14.80
N LEU A 24 8.73 -10.06 14.93
CA LEU A 24 7.44 -10.05 15.63
C LEU A 24 7.54 -10.84 16.94
N SER A 25 7.00 -10.27 18.03
CA SER A 25 6.93 -10.98 19.31
C SER A 25 5.98 -12.20 19.21
N PRO A 26 6.16 -13.22 20.06
CA PRO A 26 5.26 -14.36 20.11
C PRO A 26 3.79 -13.97 20.35
N GLN A 27 3.55 -12.93 21.15
CA GLN A 27 2.21 -12.44 21.45
C GLN A 27 1.54 -11.86 20.19
N VAL A 28 2.24 -11.07 19.39
CA VAL A 28 1.73 -10.54 18.10
C VAL A 28 1.44 -11.69 17.14
N LYS A 29 2.36 -12.66 17.00
CA LYS A 29 2.16 -13.86 16.18
C LYS A 29 0.89 -14.59 16.61
N THR A 30 0.67 -14.79 17.91
CA THR A 30 -0.54 -15.43 18.45
C THR A 30 -1.82 -14.69 18.05
N VAL A 31 -1.84 -13.35 18.12
CA VAL A 31 -3.00 -12.54 17.70
C VAL A 31 -3.28 -12.74 16.20
N LEU A 32 -2.24 -12.69 15.36
CA LEU A 32 -2.39 -12.89 13.91
C LEU A 32 -2.92 -14.30 13.57
N GLU A 33 -2.50 -15.32 14.32
CA GLU A 33 -2.95 -16.71 14.15
C GLU A 33 -4.45 -16.93 14.44
N GLN A 34 -5.10 -16.00 15.15
CA GLN A 34 -6.56 -16.07 15.38
C GLN A 34 -7.38 -15.47 14.22
N LEU A 35 -6.75 -14.74 13.30
CA LEU A 35 -7.44 -14.11 12.19
C LEU A 35 -7.73 -15.12 11.07
N PRO A 36 -8.96 -15.17 10.57
CA PRO A 36 -9.33 -16.12 9.52
C PRO A 36 -8.65 -15.76 8.19
N LYS A 37 -8.45 -16.76 7.34
CA LYS A 37 -7.90 -16.55 5.98
C LYS A 37 -8.76 -15.65 5.08
N THR A 38 -10.03 -15.47 5.44
CA THR A 38 -10.98 -14.58 4.74
C THR A 38 -10.92 -13.14 5.22
N ALA A 39 -10.08 -12.82 6.22
CA ALA A 39 -9.90 -11.44 6.65
C ALA A 39 -9.25 -10.62 5.53
N HIS A 40 -9.69 -9.39 5.37
CA HIS A 40 -9.04 -8.45 4.46
C HIS A 40 -7.67 -8.04 5.01
N ALA A 41 -6.65 -7.88 4.14
CA ALA A 41 -5.29 -7.53 4.56
C ALA A 41 -5.22 -6.25 5.39
N MET A 42 -6.07 -5.25 5.10
CA MET A 42 -6.17 -4.02 5.88
C MET A 42 -6.70 -4.26 7.29
N ASP A 43 -7.61 -5.21 7.49
CA ASP A 43 -8.11 -5.58 8.82
C ASP A 43 -7.02 -6.30 9.62
N VAL A 44 -6.20 -7.10 8.95
CA VAL A 44 -5.02 -7.74 9.54
C VAL A 44 -4.00 -6.70 10.01
N LEU A 45 -3.68 -5.71 9.17
CA LEU A 45 -2.78 -4.61 9.56
C LEU A 45 -3.33 -3.81 10.74
N ARG A 46 -4.60 -3.42 10.68
CA ARG A 46 -5.26 -2.68 11.76
C ARG A 46 -5.19 -3.45 13.08
N THR A 47 -5.49 -4.74 13.07
CA THR A 47 -5.41 -5.62 14.23
C THR A 47 -3.97 -5.78 14.72
N GLY A 48 -3.02 -5.99 13.80
CA GLY A 48 -1.61 -6.15 14.12
C GLY A 48 -1.00 -4.91 14.78
N PHE A 49 -1.29 -3.73 14.27
CA PHE A 49 -0.79 -2.48 14.88
C PHE A 49 -1.46 -2.18 16.22
N SER A 50 -2.75 -2.46 16.38
CA SER A 50 -3.42 -2.35 17.67
C SER A 50 -2.80 -3.31 18.70
N ALA A 51 -2.53 -4.55 18.30
CA ALA A 51 -1.86 -5.53 19.16
C ALA A 51 -0.43 -5.10 19.53
N LEU A 52 0.34 -4.54 18.59
CA LEU A 52 1.67 -4.01 18.85
C LEU A 52 1.63 -2.92 19.94
N GLY A 53 0.71 -1.96 19.85
CA GLY A 53 0.53 -0.91 20.84
C GLY A 53 0.15 -1.44 22.22
N ALA A 54 -0.72 -2.46 22.28
CA ALA A 54 -1.12 -3.08 23.53
C ALA A 54 0.02 -3.88 24.21
N ILE A 55 0.92 -4.48 23.40
CA ILE A 55 2.02 -5.32 23.88
C ILE A 55 3.28 -4.49 24.17
N THR A 56 3.49 -3.42 23.43
CA THR A 56 4.64 -2.53 23.55
C THR A 56 4.13 -1.09 23.69
N PRO A 57 3.52 -0.74 24.84
CA PRO A 57 2.94 0.58 25.03
C PRO A 57 4.04 1.66 24.99
N GLU A 58 3.73 2.79 24.35
CA GLU A 58 4.61 3.94 24.38
C GLU A 58 4.58 4.62 25.76
N SER A 59 5.63 5.35 26.08
CA SER A 59 5.65 6.13 27.33
C SER A 59 4.68 7.32 27.20
N ALA A 60 4.10 7.75 28.36
CA ALA A 60 3.17 8.88 28.39
C ALA A 60 3.80 10.21 27.92
N HIS A 61 5.12 10.29 27.97
CA HIS A 61 5.90 11.43 27.50
C HIS A 61 7.08 10.91 26.70
N HIS A 62 7.01 10.99 25.39
CA HIS A 62 8.11 10.65 24.49
C HIS A 62 8.63 11.89 23.77
N THR A 63 9.92 11.86 23.45
CA THR A 63 10.58 12.84 22.61
C THR A 63 10.22 12.60 21.12
N GLU A 64 10.49 13.59 20.28
CA GLU A 64 10.33 13.41 18.81
C GLU A 64 11.20 12.26 18.28
N ALA A 65 12.37 12.02 18.85
CA ALA A 65 13.22 10.90 18.45
C ALA A 65 12.59 9.54 18.79
N GLU A 66 12.03 9.39 19.98
CA GLU A 66 11.31 8.16 20.39
C GLU A 66 10.06 7.94 19.54
N ALA A 67 9.32 8.99 19.17
CA ALA A 67 8.20 8.89 18.24
C ALA A 67 8.63 8.38 16.85
N ARG A 68 9.78 8.85 16.36
CA ARG A 68 10.37 8.35 15.12
C ARG A 68 10.79 6.88 15.23
N ASP A 69 11.35 6.46 16.36
CA ASP A 69 11.73 5.05 16.58
C ASP A 69 10.50 4.14 16.58
N ILE A 70 9.38 4.59 17.13
CA ILE A 70 8.10 3.87 17.06
C ILE A 70 7.63 3.78 15.61
N ALA A 71 7.64 4.89 14.88
CA ALA A 71 7.24 4.93 13.47
C ALA A 71 8.12 4.02 12.59
N ASP A 72 9.44 4.02 12.79
CA ASP A 72 10.38 3.14 12.10
C ASP A 72 10.11 1.66 12.41
N SER A 73 9.78 1.35 13.66
CA SER A 73 9.41 0.00 14.08
C SER A 73 8.11 -0.47 13.39
N MET A 74 7.10 0.39 13.32
CA MET A 74 5.84 0.08 12.64
C MET A 74 6.07 -0.11 11.14
N LEU A 75 6.83 0.78 10.51
CA LEU A 75 7.17 0.71 9.09
C LEU A 75 7.88 -0.62 8.75
N ALA A 76 8.89 -0.99 9.56
CA ALA A 76 9.65 -2.23 9.37
C ALA A 76 8.79 -3.49 9.54
N LYS A 77 7.79 -3.46 10.44
CA LYS A 77 6.91 -4.59 10.75
C LYS A 77 5.71 -4.74 9.82
N THR A 78 5.41 -3.76 8.98
CA THR A 78 4.23 -3.81 8.08
C THR A 78 4.24 -5.06 7.20
N GLY A 79 5.34 -5.33 6.51
CA GLY A 79 5.51 -6.54 5.69
C GLY A 79 5.50 -7.82 6.53
N SER A 80 6.10 -7.78 7.72
CA SER A 80 6.14 -8.92 8.64
C SER A 80 4.76 -9.34 9.14
N LEU A 81 3.91 -8.38 9.51
CA LEU A 81 2.52 -8.63 9.95
C LEU A 81 1.72 -9.35 8.87
N LEU A 82 1.75 -8.81 7.64
CA LEU A 82 1.02 -9.36 6.50
C LEU A 82 1.57 -10.72 6.06
N GLY A 83 2.89 -10.83 5.88
CA GLY A 83 3.52 -12.06 5.43
C GLY A 83 3.33 -13.20 6.41
N TYR A 84 3.50 -12.96 7.72
CA TYR A 84 3.26 -13.97 8.75
C TYR A 84 1.82 -14.48 8.73
N TRP A 85 0.85 -13.55 8.79
CA TRP A 85 -0.56 -13.91 8.73
C TRP A 85 -0.91 -14.67 7.44
N HIS A 86 -0.45 -14.17 6.29
CA HIS A 86 -0.76 -14.78 5.00
C HIS A 86 -0.35 -16.26 4.95
N HIS A 87 0.87 -16.59 5.33
CA HIS A 87 1.34 -17.96 5.33
C HIS A 87 0.64 -18.82 6.38
N PHE A 88 0.46 -18.31 7.58
CA PHE A 88 -0.22 -19.06 8.63
C PHE A 88 -1.70 -19.32 8.29
N ALA A 89 -2.45 -18.30 7.89
CA ALA A 89 -3.87 -18.42 7.59
C ALA A 89 -4.17 -19.33 6.38
N ASN A 90 -3.27 -19.36 5.38
CA ASN A 90 -3.48 -20.16 4.17
C ASN A 90 -2.92 -21.58 4.27
N SER A 91 -1.88 -21.82 5.05
CA SER A 91 -1.18 -23.11 5.08
C SER A 91 -0.81 -23.60 6.48
N GLY A 92 -1.09 -22.86 7.54
CA GLY A 92 -0.64 -23.16 8.90
C GLY A 92 0.87 -22.98 9.12
N LYS A 93 1.59 -22.44 8.13
CA LYS A 93 3.04 -22.31 8.19
C LYS A 93 3.46 -21.07 9.00
N ARG A 94 4.22 -21.28 10.06
CA ARG A 94 4.90 -20.22 10.80
C ARG A 94 6.23 -19.92 10.10
N ILE A 95 6.31 -18.74 9.44
CA ILE A 95 7.51 -18.31 8.74
C ILE A 95 8.38 -17.44 9.65
N GLU A 96 9.69 -17.41 9.35
CA GLU A 96 10.57 -16.37 9.87
C GLU A 96 10.34 -15.08 9.07
N VAL A 97 10.26 -13.95 9.78
CA VAL A 97 9.95 -12.66 9.16
C VAL A 97 11.14 -11.71 9.05
N GLU A 98 12.29 -12.11 9.58
CA GLU A 98 13.53 -11.33 9.56
C GLU A 98 14.32 -11.69 8.30
N THR A 99 14.05 -10.97 7.20
CA THR A 99 14.78 -11.14 5.94
C THR A 99 15.97 -10.17 5.87
N ASP A 100 16.93 -10.46 4.99
CA ASP A 100 18.11 -9.59 4.77
C ASP A 100 17.95 -8.64 3.56
N ASP A 101 16.73 -8.42 3.11
CA ASP A 101 16.46 -7.52 1.99
C ASP A 101 16.74 -6.06 2.35
N ASP A 102 17.27 -5.30 1.41
CA ASP A 102 17.70 -3.92 1.65
C ASP A 102 16.54 -2.92 1.75
N SER A 103 15.42 -3.20 1.09
CA SER A 103 14.28 -2.32 1.05
C SER A 103 13.05 -2.91 1.74
N ILE A 104 12.12 -2.03 2.14
CA ILE A 104 10.82 -2.42 2.68
C ILE A 104 10.00 -3.17 1.62
N GLY A 105 10.06 -2.70 0.36
CA GLY A 105 9.36 -3.34 -0.75
C GLY A 105 9.87 -4.74 -1.03
N ALA A 106 11.21 -4.94 -1.09
CA ALA A 106 11.79 -6.25 -1.26
C ALA A 106 11.45 -7.20 -0.10
N HIS A 107 11.54 -6.71 1.13
CA HIS A 107 11.14 -7.45 2.31
C HIS A 107 9.69 -7.96 2.24
N PHE A 108 8.75 -7.07 1.91
CA PHE A 108 7.35 -7.44 1.77
C PHE A 108 7.13 -8.50 0.68
N LEU A 109 7.69 -8.27 -0.51
CA LEU A 109 7.58 -9.20 -1.64
C LEU A 109 8.24 -10.55 -1.35
N HIS A 110 9.40 -10.54 -0.69
CA HIS A 110 10.08 -11.77 -0.28
C HIS A 110 9.22 -12.60 0.66
N LEU A 111 8.63 -11.97 1.68
CA LEU A 111 7.72 -12.68 2.60
C LEU A 111 6.47 -13.18 1.89
N LEU A 112 5.89 -12.38 1.00
CA LEU A 112 4.66 -12.75 0.29
C LEU A 112 4.86 -13.96 -0.62
N HIS A 113 5.95 -13.96 -1.40
CA HIS A 113 6.21 -14.99 -2.41
C HIS A 113 7.12 -16.13 -1.92
N GLY A 114 7.72 -16.01 -0.74
CA GLY A 114 8.66 -16.98 -0.19
C GLY A 114 10.03 -17.03 -0.91
N GLN A 115 10.32 -16.03 -1.73
CA GLN A 115 11.58 -15.89 -2.49
C GLN A 115 11.91 -14.43 -2.75
N LYS A 116 13.19 -14.12 -2.95
CA LYS A 116 13.62 -12.75 -3.27
C LYS A 116 12.97 -12.26 -4.57
N PRO A 117 12.43 -11.02 -4.59
CA PRO A 117 11.87 -10.44 -5.80
C PRO A 117 12.95 -10.15 -6.84
N SER A 118 12.54 -10.01 -8.12
CA SER A 118 13.39 -9.44 -9.15
C SER A 118 13.67 -7.95 -8.87
N ALA A 119 14.71 -7.40 -9.49
CA ALA A 119 15.03 -5.98 -9.36
C ALA A 119 13.88 -5.08 -9.87
N LEU A 120 13.14 -5.54 -10.88
CA LEU A 120 11.98 -4.81 -11.40
C LEU A 120 10.82 -4.81 -10.40
N TRP A 121 10.52 -5.93 -9.77
CA TRP A 121 9.48 -6.04 -8.74
C TRP A 121 9.81 -5.19 -7.52
N GLU A 122 11.07 -5.21 -7.07
CA GLU A 122 11.52 -4.35 -5.99
C GLU A 122 11.37 -2.86 -6.35
N LYS A 123 11.84 -2.45 -7.54
CA LYS A 123 11.69 -1.09 -8.07
C LYS A 123 10.22 -0.67 -8.11
N ALA A 124 9.33 -1.53 -8.61
CA ALA A 124 7.91 -1.24 -8.72
C ALA A 124 7.27 -1.02 -7.35
N MET A 125 7.49 -1.93 -6.41
CA MET A 125 6.96 -1.79 -5.05
C MET A 125 7.51 -0.55 -4.36
N HIS A 126 8.80 -0.26 -4.50
CA HIS A 126 9.42 0.91 -3.88
C HIS A 126 8.90 2.22 -4.46
N ALA A 127 8.75 2.29 -5.79
CA ALA A 127 8.15 3.45 -6.46
C ALA A 127 6.69 3.67 -6.01
N SER A 128 5.90 2.60 -5.94
CA SER A 128 4.53 2.66 -5.41
C SER A 128 4.52 3.22 -3.98
N LEU A 129 5.31 2.66 -3.07
CA LEU A 129 5.40 3.15 -1.68
C LEU A 129 5.79 4.63 -1.59
N VAL A 130 6.71 5.10 -2.45
CA VAL A 130 7.09 6.52 -2.50
C VAL A 130 5.94 7.39 -2.99
N LEU A 131 5.24 6.98 -4.07
CA LEU A 131 4.14 7.75 -4.66
C LEU A 131 2.91 7.83 -3.76
N TYR A 132 2.73 6.85 -2.88
CA TYR A 132 1.64 6.82 -1.88
C TYR A 132 2.06 7.35 -0.49
N ALA A 133 3.32 7.71 -0.28
CA ALA A 133 3.84 8.01 1.05
C ALA A 133 3.17 9.22 1.71
N GLU A 134 2.78 10.22 0.93
CA GLU A 134 2.22 11.47 1.46
C GLU A 134 1.34 12.16 0.41
N HIS A 135 0.24 12.72 0.84
CA HIS A 135 -0.63 13.60 0.05
C HIS A 135 -1.41 14.54 0.96
N GLU A 136 -0.71 15.38 1.72
CA GLU A 136 -1.29 16.42 2.57
C GLU A 136 -2.36 15.90 3.55
N PHE A 137 -3.54 16.54 3.58
CA PHE A 137 -4.64 16.22 4.47
C PHE A 137 -5.63 15.22 3.87
N ASN A 138 -5.14 14.12 3.31
CA ASN A 138 -6.03 13.03 2.92
C ASN A 138 -6.80 12.45 4.13
N ALA A 139 -7.84 11.65 3.87
CA ALA A 139 -8.76 11.18 4.91
C ALA A 139 -8.07 10.38 6.03
N SER A 140 -7.10 9.53 5.71
CA SER A 140 -6.37 8.75 6.73
C SER A 140 -5.42 9.61 7.56
N THR A 141 -4.70 10.53 6.94
CA THR A 141 -3.87 11.52 7.66
C THR A 141 -4.72 12.39 8.58
N PHE A 142 -5.87 12.88 8.10
CA PHE A 142 -6.79 13.68 8.91
C PHE A 142 -7.34 12.88 10.10
N THR A 143 -7.73 11.62 9.89
CA THR A 143 -8.17 10.72 10.96
C THR A 143 -7.09 10.53 12.02
N GLY A 144 -5.85 10.25 11.62
CA GLY A 144 -4.73 10.14 12.56
C GLY A 144 -4.49 11.41 13.36
N ARG A 145 -4.59 12.58 12.74
CA ARG A 145 -4.47 13.88 13.43
C ARG A 145 -5.59 14.13 14.42
N VAL A 146 -6.83 13.74 14.11
CA VAL A 146 -7.97 13.85 15.04
C VAL A 146 -7.71 12.99 16.27
N ILE A 147 -7.26 11.75 16.08
CA ILE A 147 -6.93 10.85 17.20
C ILE A 147 -5.76 11.41 18.00
N ALA A 148 -4.68 11.85 17.37
CA ALA A 148 -3.53 12.47 18.03
C ALA A 148 -3.93 13.70 18.86
N GLY A 149 -4.90 14.49 18.37
CA GLY A 149 -5.45 15.66 19.08
C GLY A 149 -6.14 15.32 20.40
N THR A 150 -6.47 14.06 20.65
CA THR A 150 -7.01 13.58 21.94
C THR A 150 -5.93 13.21 22.95
N GLY A 151 -4.66 13.19 22.53
CA GLY A 151 -3.54 12.71 23.34
C GLY A 151 -3.38 11.18 23.32
N ALA A 152 -4.03 10.48 22.37
CA ALA A 152 -3.87 9.04 22.21
C ALA A 152 -2.47 8.71 21.62
N ASP A 153 -2.02 7.49 21.87
CA ASP A 153 -0.74 6.96 21.44
C ASP A 153 -0.60 6.83 19.89
N ILE A 154 0.63 6.72 19.41
CA ILE A 154 0.93 6.63 17.96
C ILE A 154 0.30 5.39 17.35
N TYR A 155 0.27 4.26 18.04
CA TYR A 155 -0.35 3.02 17.53
C TYR A 155 -1.86 3.19 17.32
N SER A 156 -2.54 3.88 18.22
CA SER A 156 -3.95 4.24 18.08
C SER A 156 -4.18 5.16 16.89
N CYS A 157 -3.31 6.16 16.68
CA CYS A 157 -3.38 7.06 15.53
C CYS A 157 -3.25 6.29 14.21
N VAL A 158 -2.25 5.41 14.09
CA VAL A 158 -2.02 4.61 12.88
C VAL A 158 -3.13 3.58 12.67
N THR A 159 -3.61 2.93 13.72
CA THR A 159 -4.75 2.00 13.67
C THR A 159 -6.01 2.66 13.11
N GLY A 160 -6.33 3.86 13.57
CA GLY A 160 -7.45 4.64 13.05
C GLY A 160 -7.23 5.11 11.61
N SER A 161 -6.01 5.52 11.28
CA SER A 161 -5.63 5.89 9.91
C SER A 161 -5.79 4.72 8.93
N ILE A 162 -5.39 3.51 9.31
CA ILE A 162 -5.58 2.29 8.51
C ILE A 162 -7.08 2.01 8.32
N GLY A 163 -7.90 2.20 9.35
CA GLY A 163 -9.35 2.09 9.24
C GLY A 163 -9.95 3.05 8.21
N ALA A 164 -9.50 4.30 8.19
CA ALA A 164 -9.92 5.26 7.16
C ALA A 164 -9.37 4.92 5.77
N LEU A 165 -8.11 4.43 5.71
CA LEU A 165 -7.43 4.08 4.45
C LEU A 165 -8.13 2.91 3.73
N SER A 166 -8.72 1.96 4.44
CA SER A 166 -9.39 0.79 3.85
C SER A 166 -10.69 1.11 3.10
N GLY A 167 -11.18 2.34 3.16
CA GLY A 167 -12.42 2.73 2.50
C GLY A 167 -12.29 2.78 0.97
N PRO A 168 -13.33 2.34 0.21
CA PRO A 168 -13.30 2.27 -1.27
C PRO A 168 -13.23 3.64 -1.95
N LYS A 169 -13.46 4.71 -1.20
CA LYS A 169 -13.30 6.11 -1.68
C LYS A 169 -11.96 6.72 -1.27
N HIS A 170 -11.02 5.91 -0.79
CA HIS A 170 -9.69 6.31 -0.38
C HIS A 170 -8.67 5.24 -0.80
N GLY A 171 -7.91 4.64 0.09
CA GLY A 171 -6.86 3.66 -0.25
C GLY A 171 -7.36 2.35 -0.87
N GLY A 172 -8.65 2.01 -0.73
CA GLY A 172 -9.26 0.88 -1.44
C GLY A 172 -9.56 1.13 -2.93
N ALA A 173 -9.26 2.31 -3.45
CA ALA A 173 -9.60 2.67 -4.83
C ALA A 173 -8.78 1.88 -5.88
N ASN A 174 -7.50 1.57 -5.61
CA ASN A 174 -6.66 0.80 -6.52
C ASN A 174 -7.14 -0.65 -6.69
N GLU A 175 -7.62 -1.28 -5.62
CA GLU A 175 -8.22 -2.62 -5.67
C GLU A 175 -9.46 -2.63 -6.57
N VAL A 176 -10.36 -1.65 -6.41
CA VAL A 176 -11.54 -1.51 -7.26
C VAL A 176 -11.16 -1.21 -8.72
N ALA A 177 -10.13 -0.40 -8.95
CA ALA A 177 -9.64 -0.11 -10.30
C ALA A 177 -9.14 -1.38 -11.00
N LEU A 178 -8.35 -2.22 -10.31
CA LEU A 178 -7.91 -3.51 -10.83
C LEU A 178 -9.10 -4.46 -11.09
N GLU A 179 -10.08 -4.54 -10.19
CA GLU A 179 -11.29 -5.34 -10.40
C GLU A 179 -12.05 -4.92 -11.66
N ILE A 180 -12.12 -3.62 -11.97
CA ILE A 180 -12.74 -3.13 -13.20
C ILE A 180 -11.97 -3.65 -14.43
N GLN A 181 -10.65 -3.56 -14.42
CA GLN A 181 -9.81 -4.01 -15.53
C GLN A 181 -9.92 -5.52 -15.77
N LEU A 182 -9.97 -6.31 -14.70
CA LEU A 182 -10.07 -7.78 -14.75
C LEU A 182 -11.40 -8.30 -15.30
N ARG A 183 -12.42 -7.45 -15.49
CA ARG A 183 -13.72 -7.84 -16.08
C ARG A 183 -13.62 -8.12 -17.57
N TYR A 184 -12.61 -7.62 -18.24
CA TYR A 184 -12.53 -7.61 -19.70
C TYR A 184 -11.40 -8.50 -20.21
N ALA A 185 -11.74 -9.36 -21.14
CA ALA A 185 -10.76 -10.21 -21.81
C ALA A 185 -10.01 -9.46 -22.93
N THR A 186 -10.60 -8.39 -23.49
CA THR A 186 -10.00 -7.60 -24.56
C THR A 186 -10.25 -6.10 -24.38
N PRO A 187 -9.37 -5.24 -24.95
CA PRO A 187 -9.58 -3.79 -24.97
C PRO A 187 -10.92 -3.36 -25.59
N ASP A 188 -11.38 -4.04 -26.66
CA ASP A 188 -12.63 -3.69 -27.33
C ASP A 188 -13.87 -3.99 -26.45
N GLN A 189 -13.84 -5.07 -25.66
CA GLN A 189 -14.88 -5.35 -24.69
C GLN A 189 -14.90 -4.27 -23.59
N ALA A 190 -13.73 -3.86 -23.12
CA ALA A 190 -13.61 -2.80 -22.13
C ALA A 190 -14.20 -1.48 -22.66
N GLU A 191 -13.83 -1.05 -23.86
CA GLU A 191 -14.37 0.16 -24.47
C GLU A 191 -15.90 0.12 -24.57
N ALA A 192 -16.46 -0.96 -25.11
CA ALA A 192 -17.90 -1.11 -25.31
C ALA A 192 -18.69 -1.02 -23.99
N ASP A 193 -18.18 -1.60 -22.92
CA ASP A 193 -18.83 -1.58 -21.61
C ASP A 193 -18.64 -0.23 -20.89
N ILE A 194 -17.43 0.33 -20.89
CA ILE A 194 -17.16 1.62 -20.27
C ILE A 194 -18.00 2.74 -20.87
N ARG A 195 -18.19 2.77 -22.20
CA ARG A 195 -19.08 3.75 -22.84
C ARG A 195 -20.51 3.64 -22.32
N LYS A 196 -21.06 2.43 -22.17
CA LYS A 196 -22.39 2.19 -21.60
C LYS A 196 -22.49 2.64 -20.15
N ARG A 197 -21.49 2.31 -19.33
CA ARG A 197 -21.44 2.72 -17.92
C ARG A 197 -21.40 4.24 -17.77
N VAL A 198 -20.64 4.91 -18.62
CA VAL A 198 -20.59 6.37 -18.64
C VAL A 198 -21.94 6.99 -19.03
N GLU A 199 -22.63 6.43 -20.04
CA GLU A 199 -23.99 6.84 -20.42
C GLU A 199 -24.99 6.63 -19.28
N ALA A 200 -24.86 5.52 -18.54
CA ALA A 200 -25.65 5.21 -17.35
C ALA A 200 -25.26 6.05 -16.10
N LYS A 201 -24.26 6.94 -16.22
CA LYS A 201 -23.72 7.77 -15.15
C LYS A 201 -23.11 6.97 -14.00
N GLU A 202 -22.64 5.76 -14.28
CA GLU A 202 -21.90 4.98 -13.31
C GLU A 202 -20.50 5.58 -13.08
N VAL A 203 -20.00 5.40 -11.86
CA VAL A 203 -18.64 5.85 -11.50
C VAL A 203 -17.63 4.79 -11.92
N VAL A 204 -16.60 5.22 -12.65
CA VAL A 204 -15.41 4.41 -12.92
C VAL A 204 -14.31 4.89 -11.99
N ILE A 205 -13.95 4.06 -11.00
CA ILE A 205 -12.93 4.38 -10.01
C ILE A 205 -11.54 4.40 -10.69
N GLY A 206 -10.64 5.23 -10.18
CA GLY A 206 -9.29 5.41 -10.73
C GLY A 206 -9.16 6.62 -11.66
N PHE A 207 -10.21 7.44 -11.81
CA PHE A 207 -10.23 8.62 -12.66
C PHE A 207 -10.59 9.90 -11.91
N GLY A 208 -9.89 10.99 -12.26
CA GLY A 208 -10.04 12.29 -11.62
C GLY A 208 -9.38 12.36 -10.25
N HIS A 209 -9.25 13.57 -9.72
CA HIS A 209 -8.62 13.80 -8.42
C HIS A 209 -9.17 15.09 -7.80
N PRO A 210 -9.34 15.17 -6.47
CA PRO A 210 -9.87 16.39 -5.84
C PRO A 210 -8.90 17.57 -5.87
N VAL A 211 -7.59 17.33 -5.99
CA VAL A 211 -6.55 18.37 -5.99
C VAL A 211 -6.00 18.61 -7.40
N TYR A 212 -5.64 17.55 -8.13
CA TYR A 212 -5.14 17.68 -9.49
C TYR A 212 -6.27 17.96 -10.46
N THR A 213 -6.07 18.96 -11.34
CA THR A 213 -7.09 19.41 -12.30
C THR A 213 -6.75 19.15 -13.76
N VAL A 214 -5.47 18.85 -14.04
CA VAL A 214 -4.96 18.63 -15.41
C VAL A 214 -4.53 17.18 -15.61
N SER A 215 -3.68 16.67 -14.73
CA SER A 215 -3.21 15.28 -14.70
C SER A 215 -2.71 14.93 -13.31
N ASP A 216 -2.64 13.64 -12.97
CA ASP A 216 -1.96 13.16 -11.78
C ASP A 216 -0.51 12.79 -12.15
N PRO A 217 0.51 13.55 -11.71
CA PRO A 217 1.90 13.30 -12.10
C PRO A 217 2.44 11.95 -11.62
N ARG A 218 1.81 11.35 -10.59
CA ARG A 218 2.18 10.03 -10.07
C ARG A 218 1.78 8.93 -11.05
N ASN A 219 0.68 9.12 -11.77
CA ASN A 219 0.17 8.15 -12.73
C ASN A 219 1.17 7.93 -13.88
N GLU A 220 1.81 8.97 -14.39
CA GLU A 220 2.81 8.85 -15.45
C GLU A 220 3.97 7.93 -15.05
N ILE A 221 4.42 8.03 -13.80
CA ILE A 221 5.53 7.21 -13.28
C ILE A 221 5.10 5.77 -13.13
N VAL A 222 3.95 5.54 -12.48
CA VAL A 222 3.44 4.19 -12.21
C VAL A 222 3.10 3.47 -13.53
N LYS A 223 2.51 4.15 -14.50
CA LYS A 223 2.13 3.61 -15.81
C LYS A 223 3.32 2.99 -16.56
N VAL A 224 4.47 3.68 -16.55
CA VAL A 224 5.70 3.15 -17.19
C VAL A 224 6.15 1.85 -16.52
N ILE A 225 6.18 1.83 -15.20
CA ILE A 225 6.61 0.66 -14.42
C ILE A 225 5.63 -0.50 -14.62
N THR A 226 4.33 -0.23 -14.61
CA THR A 226 3.28 -1.23 -14.84
C THR A 226 3.40 -1.88 -16.21
N ARG A 227 3.79 -1.11 -17.24
CA ARG A 227 4.06 -1.67 -18.56
C ARG A 227 5.24 -2.64 -18.55
N GLU A 228 6.35 -2.26 -17.90
CA GLU A 228 7.52 -3.14 -17.74
C GLU A 228 7.13 -4.44 -17.02
N LEU A 229 6.35 -4.34 -15.93
CA LEU A 229 5.84 -5.50 -15.17
C LEU A 229 4.90 -6.37 -16.00
N ALA A 230 4.00 -5.78 -16.79
CA ALA A 230 3.06 -6.51 -17.65
C ALA A 230 3.81 -7.37 -18.67
N VAL A 231 4.87 -6.85 -19.27
CA VAL A 231 5.74 -7.59 -20.19
C VAL A 231 6.47 -8.74 -19.48
N GLU A 232 7.10 -8.47 -18.33
CA GLU A 232 7.79 -9.52 -17.55
C GLU A 232 6.84 -10.64 -17.11
N ALA A 233 5.60 -10.28 -16.75
CA ALA A 233 4.59 -11.23 -16.29
C ALA A 233 3.78 -11.91 -17.40
N GLY A 234 3.97 -11.54 -18.68
CA GLY A 234 3.14 -12.00 -19.81
C GLY A 234 1.67 -11.59 -19.65
N LYS A 235 1.43 -10.37 -19.18
CA LYS A 235 0.10 -9.78 -18.90
C LYS A 235 -0.16 -8.50 -19.70
N GLU A 236 0.46 -8.35 -20.87
CA GLU A 236 0.35 -7.17 -21.72
C GLU A 236 -1.10 -6.85 -22.06
N ASN A 237 -1.93 -7.87 -22.26
CA ASN A 237 -3.36 -7.68 -22.53
C ASN A 237 -4.10 -6.94 -21.41
N LEU A 238 -3.73 -7.16 -20.12
CA LEU A 238 -4.33 -6.43 -19.01
C LEU A 238 -3.93 -4.96 -19.05
N TYR A 239 -2.66 -4.69 -19.38
CA TYR A 239 -2.19 -3.33 -19.58
C TYR A 239 -2.90 -2.63 -20.74
N ASP A 240 -3.08 -3.32 -21.88
CA ASP A 240 -3.79 -2.79 -23.06
C ASP A 240 -5.27 -2.47 -22.75
N VAL A 241 -5.92 -3.30 -21.92
CA VAL A 241 -7.27 -3.04 -21.40
C VAL A 241 -7.28 -1.74 -20.58
N ALA A 242 -6.31 -1.56 -19.67
CA ALA A 242 -6.22 -0.36 -18.86
C ALA A 242 -5.98 0.91 -19.70
N GLU A 243 -5.08 0.86 -20.70
CA GLU A 243 -4.83 1.97 -21.64
C GLU A 243 -6.07 2.30 -22.50
N ARG A 244 -6.81 1.29 -22.96
CA ARG A 244 -8.05 1.52 -23.71
C ARG A 244 -9.08 2.24 -22.86
N ILE A 245 -9.27 1.83 -21.60
CA ILE A 245 -10.20 2.48 -20.68
C ILE A 245 -9.77 3.93 -20.38
N GLU A 246 -8.49 4.18 -20.16
CA GLU A 246 -7.95 5.54 -20.04
C GLU A 246 -8.32 6.42 -21.24
N SER A 247 -8.08 5.91 -22.43
CA SER A 247 -8.39 6.64 -23.68
C SER A 247 -9.87 6.96 -23.80
N VAL A 248 -10.74 6.00 -23.51
CA VAL A 248 -12.19 6.18 -23.53
C VAL A 248 -12.65 7.20 -22.50
N MET A 249 -12.15 7.13 -21.26
CA MET A 249 -12.51 8.07 -20.19
C MET A 249 -12.07 9.50 -20.51
N MET A 250 -10.89 9.66 -21.12
CA MET A 250 -10.45 10.97 -21.60
C MET A 250 -11.33 11.49 -22.74
N GLU A 251 -11.73 10.63 -23.67
CA GLU A 251 -12.61 11.01 -24.78
C GLU A 251 -14.00 11.46 -24.32
N VAL A 252 -14.68 10.61 -23.50
CA VAL A 252 -16.11 10.77 -23.20
C VAL A 252 -16.38 11.62 -21.95
N LYS A 253 -15.46 11.67 -21.00
CA LYS A 253 -15.61 12.37 -19.72
C LYS A 253 -14.60 13.51 -19.51
N LYS A 254 -13.53 13.57 -20.31
CA LYS A 254 -12.36 14.45 -20.09
C LYS A 254 -11.74 14.23 -18.71
N MET A 255 -11.75 13.00 -18.23
CA MET A 255 -11.17 12.59 -16.94
C MET A 255 -9.87 11.85 -17.18
N PHE A 256 -8.81 12.33 -16.52
CA PHE A 256 -7.50 11.68 -16.51
C PHE A 256 -7.44 10.57 -15.44
N PRO A 257 -6.62 9.52 -15.63
CA PRO A 257 -6.36 8.52 -14.60
C PRO A 257 -5.56 9.12 -13.45
N ASN A 258 -5.92 8.72 -12.23
CA ASN A 258 -5.12 9.02 -11.04
C ASN A 258 -4.14 7.89 -10.72
N VAL A 259 -3.39 8.02 -9.61
CA VAL A 259 -2.36 7.03 -9.22
C VAL A 259 -2.92 5.60 -9.07
N ASP A 260 -4.19 5.45 -8.73
CA ASP A 260 -4.81 4.13 -8.46
C ASP A 260 -5.05 3.30 -9.72
N TRP A 261 -5.07 3.93 -10.91
CA TRP A 261 -5.49 3.25 -12.14
C TRP A 261 -4.46 2.25 -12.67
N PHE A 262 -3.18 2.53 -12.53
CA PHE A 262 -2.09 1.65 -12.99
C PHE A 262 -1.25 1.06 -11.83
N SER A 263 -1.62 1.29 -10.57
CA SER A 263 -0.86 0.80 -9.41
C SER A 263 -1.20 -0.63 -9.02
#